data_184d91b3fab376f068411ab184b20c00
#
_entry.id   184d91b3fab376f068411ab184b20c00
#
_cell.length_a   1.000
_cell.length_b   1.000
_cell.length_c   1.000
_cell.angle_alpha   90.00
_cell.angle_beta   90.00
_cell.angle_gamma   90.00
#
_symmetry.space_group_name_H-M   'P 1'
#
loop_
_entity.id
_entity.type
_entity.pdbx_description
1 polymer ?
#
loop_
_entity_poly.entity_id
_entity_poly.type
_entity_poly.pdbx_seq_one_letter_code
_entity_poly.pdbx_strand_id
1 'polypeptide(L)'
;MGEKKARILAIAPYEALHNSIIRLAKSREDISVDAYVGNMKEGVEIACFHENDGYDVIISRGATARLLREAVRIPVIAVEFSDYDILRAIRLAENYPYRYAVCGSLEITKRARVLCDLLQKKIEIVTLYHQEDADRVLRELKWSGISMVICGTVGEDAAKKVGLSSLMILSGDECIEAAFDQAIEMSRGYAYMRERKMAYESIFRREKAGILLLYENGEIYFSNGPKVPKEVQELLRKSLDSLPDEGIKKIQAVKNTFYEIDGSWIQGENGRYAYFRIQEQKIAVQTGRQG
;
A
#
# COMPACT_ATOMS: atom_id res chain seq x y z
N MET A 1 24.18 -16.43 4.75
CA MET A 1 23.11 -15.72 5.45
C MET A 1 21.81 -16.25 4.86
N GLY A 2 20.94 -16.90 5.67
CA GLY A 2 19.64 -17.38 5.16
C GLY A 2 18.80 -16.17 4.71
N GLU A 3 18.21 -16.25 3.53
CA GLU A 3 17.27 -15.22 3.06
C GLU A 3 16.14 -15.10 4.07
N LYS A 4 15.86 -13.89 4.50
CA LYS A 4 14.75 -13.61 5.41
C LYS A 4 13.43 -13.89 4.69
N LYS A 5 12.59 -14.76 5.24
CA LYS A 5 11.26 -15.05 4.71
C LYS A 5 10.42 -13.76 4.64
N ALA A 6 9.70 -13.56 3.53
CA ALA A 6 8.71 -12.49 3.45
C ALA A 6 7.53 -12.81 4.38
N ARG A 7 7.17 -11.87 5.27
CA ARG A 7 6.03 -12.01 6.18
C ARG A 7 4.78 -11.43 5.55
N ILE A 8 3.82 -12.28 5.29
CA ILE A 8 2.60 -11.95 4.55
C ILE A 8 1.39 -12.08 5.48
N LEU A 9 0.57 -11.04 5.52
CA LEU A 9 -0.77 -11.08 6.09
C LEU A 9 -1.77 -11.31 4.95
N ALA A 10 -2.44 -12.44 4.93
CA ALA A 10 -3.45 -12.73 3.92
C ALA A 10 -4.86 -12.47 4.47
N ILE A 11 -5.60 -11.56 3.82
CA ILE A 11 -7.00 -11.28 4.14
C ILE A 11 -7.87 -11.83 3.01
N ALA A 12 -8.42 -13.01 3.22
CA ALA A 12 -9.22 -13.71 2.23
C ALA A 12 -10.70 -13.32 2.35
N PRO A 13 -11.35 -12.79 1.31
CA PRO A 13 -12.76 -12.42 1.38
C PRO A 13 -13.72 -13.62 1.48
N TYR A 14 -13.23 -14.85 1.35
CA TYR A 14 -14.01 -16.08 1.46
C TYR A 14 -13.12 -17.29 1.80
N GLU A 15 -13.71 -18.29 2.44
CA GLU A 15 -13.05 -19.49 2.96
C GLU A 15 -12.24 -20.27 1.91
N ALA A 16 -12.76 -20.43 0.69
CA ALA A 16 -12.06 -21.21 -0.33
C ALA A 16 -10.71 -20.57 -0.69
N LEU A 17 -10.62 -19.25 -0.75
CA LEU A 17 -9.35 -18.53 -0.98
C LEU A 17 -8.41 -18.69 0.21
N HIS A 18 -8.91 -18.52 1.43
CA HIS A 18 -8.16 -18.75 2.66
C HIS A 18 -7.51 -20.13 2.67
N ASN A 19 -8.29 -21.17 2.43
CA ASN A 19 -7.81 -22.56 2.44
C ASN A 19 -6.76 -22.82 1.34
N SER A 20 -6.94 -22.23 0.15
CA SER A 20 -5.95 -22.33 -0.93
C SER A 20 -4.66 -21.60 -0.59
N ILE A 21 -4.73 -20.39 0.00
CA ILE A 21 -3.55 -19.63 0.46
C ILE A 21 -2.76 -20.45 1.48
N ILE A 22 -3.42 -20.97 2.53
CA ILE A 22 -2.75 -21.79 3.56
C ILE A 22 -2.14 -23.05 2.98
N ARG A 23 -2.82 -23.73 2.06
CA ARG A 23 -2.31 -24.94 1.40
C ARG A 23 -1.07 -24.65 0.58
N LEU A 24 -1.08 -23.61 -0.25
CA LEU A 24 0.03 -23.24 -1.11
C LEU A 24 1.22 -22.68 -0.30
N ALA A 25 0.96 -21.89 0.73
CA ALA A 25 2.00 -21.37 1.59
C ALA A 25 2.83 -22.46 2.29
N LYS A 26 2.22 -23.63 2.62
CA LYS A 26 2.93 -24.76 3.24
C LYS A 26 4.03 -25.34 2.36
N SER A 27 3.92 -25.22 1.04
CA SER A 27 4.92 -25.71 0.08
C SER A 27 6.06 -24.72 -0.19
N ARG A 28 6.02 -23.53 0.43
CA ARG A 28 6.98 -22.43 0.23
C ARG A 28 7.85 -22.24 1.46
N GLU A 29 9.16 -22.18 1.24
CA GLU A 29 10.13 -21.91 2.31
C GLU A 29 10.53 -20.43 2.43
N ASP A 30 10.24 -19.64 1.41
CA ASP A 30 10.62 -18.25 1.24
C ASP A 30 9.61 -17.25 1.82
N ILE A 31 8.45 -17.71 2.26
CA ILE A 31 7.39 -16.91 2.87
C ILE A 31 6.96 -17.44 4.25
N SER A 32 6.35 -16.56 5.03
CA SER A 32 5.58 -16.88 6.24
C SER A 32 4.24 -16.17 6.11
N VAL A 33 3.14 -16.94 6.15
CA VAL A 33 1.80 -16.41 5.90
C VAL A 33 0.92 -16.65 7.11
N ASP A 34 0.34 -15.58 7.63
CA ASP A 34 -0.80 -15.61 8.55
C ASP A 34 -2.04 -15.21 7.75
N ALA A 35 -3.07 -16.04 7.75
CA ALA A 35 -4.25 -15.84 6.93
C ALA A 35 -5.53 -15.76 7.77
N TYR A 36 -6.40 -14.83 7.40
CA TYR A 36 -7.69 -14.60 8.05
C TYR A 36 -8.78 -14.51 6.97
N VAL A 37 -9.98 -14.94 7.33
CA VAL A 37 -11.17 -14.70 6.52
C VAL A 37 -11.80 -13.38 6.94
N GLY A 38 -12.02 -12.50 5.98
CA GLY A 38 -12.67 -11.20 6.23
C GLY A 38 -13.01 -10.52 4.91
N ASN A 39 -14.31 -10.26 4.70
CA ASN A 39 -14.79 -9.58 3.51
C ASN A 39 -15.02 -8.10 3.79
N MET A 40 -14.63 -7.24 2.84
CA MET A 40 -14.90 -5.80 2.87
C MET A 40 -14.44 -5.14 4.19
N LYS A 41 -15.35 -4.57 4.98
CA LYS A 41 -15.06 -3.87 6.23
C LYS A 41 -14.41 -4.75 7.28
N GLU A 42 -14.88 -5.98 7.41
CA GLU A 42 -14.29 -6.96 8.34
C GLU A 42 -12.81 -7.24 8.01
N GLY A 43 -12.50 -7.38 6.71
CA GLY A 43 -11.12 -7.52 6.25
C GLY A 43 -10.25 -6.32 6.60
N VAL A 44 -10.80 -5.10 6.51
CA VAL A 44 -10.10 -3.87 6.91
C VAL A 44 -9.86 -3.84 8.43
N GLU A 45 -10.84 -4.21 9.24
CA GLU A 45 -10.70 -4.25 10.71
C GLU A 45 -9.58 -5.21 11.13
N ILE A 46 -9.53 -6.41 10.53
CA ILE A 46 -8.46 -7.39 10.76
C ILE A 46 -7.09 -6.80 10.36
N ALA A 47 -6.99 -6.20 9.19
CA ALA A 47 -5.72 -5.65 8.71
C ALA A 47 -5.22 -4.48 9.57
N CYS A 48 -6.11 -3.58 10.00
CA CYS A 48 -5.77 -2.49 10.91
C CYS A 48 -5.32 -3.00 12.28
N PHE A 49 -5.95 -4.06 12.80
CA PHE A 49 -5.53 -4.67 14.06
C PHE A 49 -4.09 -5.20 13.98
N HIS A 50 -3.72 -5.79 12.86
CA HIS A 50 -2.41 -6.40 12.64
C HIS A 50 -1.37 -5.46 11.99
N GLU A 51 -1.68 -4.17 11.76
CA GLU A 51 -0.81 -3.25 11.02
C GLU A 51 0.60 -3.10 11.59
N ASN A 52 0.73 -3.25 12.93
CA ASN A 52 2.01 -3.07 13.61
C ASN A 52 2.75 -4.38 13.92
N ASP A 53 2.23 -5.54 13.48
CA ASP A 53 2.81 -6.86 13.78
C ASP A 53 4.04 -7.20 12.91
N GLY A 54 4.46 -6.27 12.05
CA GLY A 54 5.69 -6.38 11.27
C GLY A 54 5.56 -7.24 10.02
N TYR A 55 4.38 -7.31 9.43
CA TYR A 55 4.18 -7.87 8.09
C TYR A 55 4.82 -6.96 7.03
N ASP A 56 5.39 -7.58 6.02
CA ASP A 56 6.00 -6.86 4.91
C ASP A 56 4.96 -6.49 3.83
N VAL A 57 3.95 -7.34 3.63
CA VAL A 57 2.92 -7.19 2.58
C VAL A 57 1.59 -7.80 3.04
N ILE A 58 0.49 -7.22 2.59
CA ILE A 58 -0.84 -7.83 2.70
C ILE A 58 -1.22 -8.41 1.34
N ILE A 59 -1.81 -9.62 1.33
CA ILE A 59 -2.43 -10.21 0.15
C ILE A 59 -3.93 -10.29 0.37
N SER A 60 -4.71 -9.83 -0.60
CA SER A 60 -6.17 -9.94 -0.57
C SER A 60 -6.73 -10.00 -2.00
N ARG A 61 -8.04 -9.91 -2.19
CA ARG A 61 -8.65 -10.01 -3.52
C ARG A 61 -9.80 -9.01 -3.72
N GLY A 62 -9.95 -8.58 -4.96
CA GLY A 62 -11.11 -7.83 -5.45
C GLY A 62 -11.38 -6.54 -4.69
N ALA A 63 -12.64 -6.35 -4.29
CA ALA A 63 -13.07 -5.15 -3.58
C ALA A 63 -12.41 -5.00 -2.20
N THR A 64 -12.18 -6.11 -1.48
CA THR A 64 -11.49 -6.10 -0.19
C THR A 64 -10.06 -5.60 -0.32
N ALA A 65 -9.30 -6.06 -1.34
CA ALA A 65 -7.95 -5.57 -1.59
C ALA A 65 -7.92 -4.06 -1.90
N ARG A 66 -8.93 -3.54 -2.60
CA ARG A 66 -9.05 -2.10 -2.88
C ARG A 66 -9.26 -1.30 -1.60
N LEU A 67 -10.19 -1.72 -0.74
CA LEU A 67 -10.42 -1.05 0.55
C LEU A 67 -9.19 -1.09 1.46
N LEU A 68 -8.48 -2.20 1.48
CA LEU A 68 -7.25 -2.34 2.26
C LEU A 68 -6.18 -1.33 1.82
N ARG A 69 -6.01 -1.09 0.51
CA ARG A 69 -5.04 -0.10 0.00
C ARG A 69 -5.30 1.32 0.49
N GLU A 70 -6.56 1.64 0.78
CA GLU A 70 -6.96 2.96 1.29
C GLU A 70 -6.85 3.05 2.82
N ALA A 71 -6.91 1.91 3.52
CA ALA A 71 -7.05 1.87 4.97
C ALA A 71 -5.74 1.62 5.73
N VAL A 72 -4.75 0.93 5.12
CA VAL A 72 -3.52 0.54 5.80
C VAL A 72 -2.28 1.04 5.07
N ARG A 73 -1.16 1.15 5.81
CA ARG A 73 0.15 1.58 5.28
C ARG A 73 0.97 0.43 4.70
N ILE A 74 0.66 -0.80 5.10
CA ILE A 74 1.33 -1.99 4.56
C ILE A 74 0.93 -2.14 3.09
N PRO A 75 1.88 -2.38 2.18
CA PRO A 75 1.56 -2.60 0.77
C PRO A 75 0.58 -3.75 0.57
N VAL A 76 -0.41 -3.57 -0.31
CA VAL A 76 -1.45 -4.56 -0.59
C VAL A 76 -1.35 -5.07 -2.02
N ILE A 77 -1.10 -6.37 -2.15
CA ILE A 77 -1.13 -7.10 -3.43
C ILE A 77 -2.50 -7.77 -3.59
N ALA A 78 -3.10 -7.59 -4.75
CA ALA A 78 -4.34 -8.26 -5.08
C ALA A 78 -4.05 -9.59 -5.78
N VAL A 79 -4.69 -10.66 -5.31
CA VAL A 79 -4.84 -11.88 -6.11
C VAL A 79 -5.75 -11.55 -7.29
N GLU A 80 -5.20 -11.45 -8.47
CA GLU A 80 -5.91 -11.04 -9.67
C GLU A 80 -6.86 -12.15 -10.18
N PHE A 81 -7.79 -11.75 -11.03
CA PHE A 81 -8.60 -12.70 -11.79
C PHE A 81 -7.84 -13.12 -13.04
N SER A 82 -7.64 -14.42 -13.25
CA SER A 82 -7.10 -14.92 -14.50
C SER A 82 -8.21 -15.15 -15.53
N ASP A 83 -7.81 -15.21 -16.80
CA ASP A 83 -8.72 -15.62 -17.88
C ASP A 83 -9.20 -17.05 -17.67
N TYR A 84 -8.37 -17.92 -17.06
CA TYR A 84 -8.74 -19.29 -16.71
C TYR A 84 -9.81 -19.35 -15.61
N ASP A 85 -9.79 -18.47 -14.62
CA ASP A 85 -10.82 -18.39 -13.57
C ASP A 85 -12.18 -18.09 -14.16
N ILE A 86 -12.24 -17.11 -15.07
CA ILE A 86 -13.47 -16.71 -15.74
C ILE A 86 -13.93 -17.80 -16.72
N LEU A 87 -13.01 -18.39 -17.48
CA LEU A 87 -13.32 -19.49 -18.39
C LEU A 87 -13.87 -20.70 -17.62
N ARG A 88 -13.27 -21.05 -16.48
CA ARG A 88 -13.73 -22.13 -15.62
C ARG A 88 -15.15 -21.87 -15.11
N ALA A 89 -15.44 -20.65 -14.68
CA ALA A 89 -16.77 -20.26 -14.23
C ALA A 89 -17.80 -20.32 -15.36
N ILE A 90 -17.46 -19.85 -16.57
CA ILE A 90 -18.32 -19.96 -17.76
C ILE A 90 -18.60 -21.43 -18.09
N ARG A 91 -17.58 -22.28 -18.10
CA ARG A 91 -17.72 -23.71 -18.36
C ARG A 91 -18.58 -24.41 -17.31
N LEU A 92 -18.48 -24.06 -16.05
CA LEU A 92 -19.33 -24.58 -15.00
C LEU A 92 -20.79 -24.15 -15.19
N ALA A 93 -21.03 -22.88 -15.55
CA ALA A 93 -22.37 -22.36 -15.79
C ALA A 93 -23.09 -23.09 -16.95
N GLU A 94 -22.35 -23.52 -17.97
CA GLU A 94 -22.90 -24.26 -19.12
C GLU A 94 -23.51 -25.64 -18.77
N ASN A 95 -23.15 -26.18 -17.63
CA ASN A 95 -23.77 -27.46 -17.16
C ASN A 95 -25.18 -27.27 -16.59
N TYR A 96 -25.63 -26.03 -16.43
CA TYR A 96 -26.97 -25.72 -15.92
C TYR A 96 -27.89 -25.28 -17.06
N PRO A 97 -29.15 -25.71 -17.08
CA PRO A 97 -30.10 -25.41 -18.16
C PRO A 97 -30.71 -24.00 -18.05
N TYR A 98 -30.04 -23.08 -17.35
CA TYR A 98 -30.56 -21.76 -17.07
C TYR A 98 -29.84 -20.67 -17.92
N ARG A 99 -30.57 -19.59 -18.21
CA ARG A 99 -29.94 -18.40 -18.75
C ARG A 99 -29.07 -17.74 -17.66
N TYR A 100 -27.84 -17.46 -18.01
CA TYR A 100 -26.91 -16.83 -17.10
C TYR A 100 -26.25 -15.59 -17.72
N ALA A 101 -25.74 -14.71 -16.85
CA ALA A 101 -24.99 -13.53 -17.22
C ALA A 101 -23.69 -13.48 -16.42
N VAL A 102 -22.69 -12.74 -16.94
CA VAL A 102 -21.52 -12.35 -16.17
C VAL A 102 -21.73 -10.95 -15.62
N CYS A 103 -21.62 -10.80 -14.31
CA CYS A 103 -21.79 -9.53 -13.64
C CYS A 103 -20.64 -9.27 -12.65
N GLY A 104 -19.94 -8.14 -12.79
CA GLY A 104 -18.83 -7.84 -11.92
C GLY A 104 -18.10 -6.53 -12.24
N SER A 105 -16.95 -6.34 -11.63
CA SER A 105 -16.09 -5.18 -11.88
C SER A 105 -15.66 -5.09 -13.35
N LEU A 106 -15.15 -3.91 -13.73
CA LEU A 106 -14.64 -3.70 -15.10
C LEU A 106 -13.55 -4.71 -15.48
N GLU A 107 -12.72 -5.13 -14.53
CA GLU A 107 -11.69 -6.14 -14.75
C GLU A 107 -12.30 -7.49 -15.16
N ILE A 108 -13.27 -7.98 -14.41
CA ILE A 108 -13.98 -9.25 -14.72
C ILE A 108 -14.68 -9.17 -16.07
N THR A 109 -15.45 -8.11 -16.28
CA THR A 109 -16.29 -8.00 -17.47
C THR A 109 -15.50 -7.73 -18.74
N LYS A 110 -14.37 -7.03 -18.66
CA LYS A 110 -13.45 -6.83 -19.78
C LYS A 110 -12.86 -8.17 -20.27
N ARG A 111 -12.36 -8.98 -19.32
CA ARG A 111 -11.82 -10.32 -19.61
C ARG A 111 -12.93 -11.27 -20.13
N ALA A 112 -14.10 -11.24 -19.52
CA ALA A 112 -15.24 -12.04 -19.95
C ALA A 112 -15.67 -11.74 -21.39
N ARG A 113 -15.66 -10.44 -21.81
CA ARG A 113 -15.95 -10.07 -23.19
C ARG A 113 -14.95 -10.68 -24.17
N VAL A 114 -13.66 -10.55 -23.89
CA VAL A 114 -12.60 -11.13 -24.75
C VAL A 114 -12.76 -12.65 -24.85
N LEU A 115 -13.02 -13.34 -23.75
CA LEU A 115 -13.25 -14.80 -23.76
C LEU A 115 -14.50 -15.19 -24.53
N CYS A 116 -15.60 -14.45 -24.35
CA CYS A 116 -16.84 -14.70 -25.09
C CYS A 116 -16.67 -14.51 -26.61
N ASP A 117 -15.93 -13.50 -27.02
CA ASP A 117 -15.59 -13.25 -28.44
C ASP A 117 -14.76 -14.41 -28.99
N LEU A 118 -13.70 -14.81 -28.31
CA LEU A 118 -12.84 -15.93 -28.71
C LEU A 118 -13.62 -17.27 -28.80
N LEU A 119 -14.53 -17.51 -27.88
CA LEU A 119 -15.33 -18.72 -27.81
C LEU A 119 -16.63 -18.66 -28.62
N GLN A 120 -16.87 -17.52 -29.31
CA GLN A 120 -18.10 -17.24 -30.09
C GLN A 120 -19.38 -17.44 -29.26
N LYS A 121 -19.35 -17.05 -27.98
CA LYS A 121 -20.47 -17.17 -27.05
C LYS A 121 -21.22 -15.87 -26.89
N LYS A 122 -22.55 -15.95 -26.94
CA LYS A 122 -23.45 -14.82 -26.69
C LYS A 122 -23.95 -14.88 -25.24
N ILE A 123 -23.17 -14.32 -24.31
CA ILE A 123 -23.50 -14.22 -22.89
C ILE A 123 -23.72 -12.74 -22.57
N GLU A 124 -24.74 -12.44 -21.79
CA GLU A 124 -24.97 -11.10 -21.28
C GLU A 124 -23.89 -10.74 -20.26
N ILE A 125 -23.22 -9.59 -20.44
CA ILE A 125 -22.10 -9.16 -19.60
C ILE A 125 -22.38 -7.75 -19.11
N VAL A 126 -22.54 -7.59 -17.79
CA VAL A 126 -22.89 -6.33 -17.13
C VAL A 126 -21.80 -5.90 -16.18
N THR A 127 -21.29 -4.67 -16.36
CA THR A 127 -20.26 -4.11 -15.50
C THR A 127 -20.87 -3.38 -14.31
N LEU A 128 -20.39 -3.69 -13.11
CA LEU A 128 -20.68 -2.94 -11.89
C LEU A 128 -19.59 -1.90 -11.69
N TYR A 129 -19.93 -0.63 -11.86
CA TYR A 129 -19.01 0.48 -11.61
C TYR A 129 -18.95 0.86 -10.13
N HIS A 130 -20.09 0.75 -9.43
CA HIS A 130 -20.20 0.99 -8.00
C HIS A 130 -20.86 -0.21 -7.33
N GLN A 131 -20.44 -0.49 -6.08
CA GLN A 131 -20.99 -1.61 -5.33
C GLN A 131 -22.49 -1.43 -4.99
N GLU A 132 -22.88 -0.18 -4.76
CA GLU A 132 -24.27 0.19 -4.43
C GLU A 132 -25.23 -0.12 -5.57
N ASP A 133 -24.76 -0.17 -6.82
CA ASP A 133 -25.57 -0.52 -7.98
C ASP A 133 -25.89 -2.01 -8.07
N ALA A 134 -25.17 -2.88 -7.37
CA ALA A 134 -25.26 -4.32 -7.54
C ALA A 134 -26.68 -4.85 -7.35
N ASP A 135 -27.35 -4.45 -6.26
CA ASP A 135 -28.70 -4.91 -5.96
C ASP A 135 -29.74 -4.49 -7.03
N ARG A 136 -29.57 -3.29 -7.61
CA ARG A 136 -30.42 -2.78 -8.70
C ARG A 136 -30.18 -3.54 -10.00
N VAL A 137 -28.93 -3.64 -10.39
CA VAL A 137 -28.50 -4.31 -11.62
C VAL A 137 -28.90 -5.78 -11.63
N LEU A 138 -28.74 -6.49 -10.52
CA LEU A 138 -29.12 -7.89 -10.42
C LEU A 138 -30.63 -8.10 -10.45
N ARG A 139 -31.42 -7.15 -9.92
CA ARG A 139 -32.89 -7.18 -10.11
C ARG A 139 -33.29 -7.01 -11.57
N GLU A 140 -32.66 -6.09 -12.29
CA GLU A 140 -32.89 -5.88 -13.71
C GLU A 140 -32.57 -7.15 -14.52
N LEU A 141 -31.44 -7.80 -14.24
CA LEU A 141 -31.05 -9.09 -14.85
C LEU A 141 -32.08 -10.19 -14.56
N LYS A 142 -32.59 -10.28 -13.34
CA LYS A 142 -33.63 -11.22 -12.97
C LYS A 142 -34.93 -11.00 -13.77
N TRP A 143 -35.35 -9.75 -13.94
CA TRP A 143 -36.53 -9.40 -14.71
C TRP A 143 -36.37 -9.66 -16.21
N SER A 144 -35.13 -9.60 -16.74
CA SER A 144 -34.83 -9.98 -18.14
C SER A 144 -34.77 -11.50 -18.36
N GLY A 145 -35.07 -12.29 -17.31
CA GLY A 145 -35.13 -13.75 -17.38
C GLY A 145 -33.77 -14.44 -17.16
N ILE A 146 -32.78 -13.74 -16.63
CA ILE A 146 -31.56 -14.35 -16.13
C ILE A 146 -31.86 -15.06 -14.79
N SER A 147 -31.42 -16.29 -14.66
CA SER A 147 -31.65 -17.12 -13.46
C SER A 147 -30.38 -17.32 -12.64
N MET A 148 -29.21 -17.12 -13.25
CA MET A 148 -27.92 -17.27 -12.60
C MET A 148 -26.93 -16.19 -13.05
N VAL A 149 -26.06 -15.74 -12.13
CA VAL A 149 -24.99 -14.82 -12.45
C VAL A 149 -23.61 -15.42 -12.08
N ILE A 150 -22.65 -15.26 -12.98
CA ILE A 150 -21.23 -15.50 -12.73
C ILE A 150 -20.65 -14.18 -12.19
N CYS A 151 -20.09 -14.16 -10.98
CA CYS A 151 -19.71 -12.92 -10.32
C CYS A 151 -18.56 -13.07 -9.31
N GLY A 152 -18.07 -11.94 -8.80
CA GLY A 152 -17.23 -11.90 -7.60
C GLY A 152 -18.08 -11.77 -6.33
N THR A 153 -17.42 -11.55 -5.18
CA THR A 153 -18.08 -11.48 -3.85
C THR A 153 -19.19 -10.44 -3.77
N VAL A 154 -19.00 -9.24 -4.33
CA VAL A 154 -20.03 -8.18 -4.36
C VAL A 154 -21.28 -8.64 -5.12
N GLY A 155 -21.10 -9.30 -6.25
CA GLY A 155 -22.20 -9.83 -7.03
C GLY A 155 -22.88 -11.01 -6.35
N GLU A 156 -22.14 -11.83 -5.62
CA GLU A 156 -22.69 -12.94 -4.85
C GLU A 156 -23.61 -12.46 -3.73
N ASP A 157 -23.17 -11.47 -2.95
CA ASP A 157 -23.97 -10.89 -1.86
C ASP A 157 -25.25 -10.23 -2.38
N ALA A 158 -25.17 -9.52 -3.49
CA ALA A 158 -26.34 -8.92 -4.14
C ALA A 158 -27.26 -9.98 -4.74
N ALA A 159 -26.74 -11.06 -5.35
CA ALA A 159 -27.53 -12.16 -5.90
C ALA A 159 -28.36 -12.85 -4.81
N LYS A 160 -27.75 -13.13 -3.65
CA LYS A 160 -28.44 -13.69 -2.48
C LYS A 160 -29.62 -12.82 -2.05
N LYS A 161 -29.44 -11.48 -1.99
CA LYS A 161 -30.50 -10.53 -1.59
C LYS A 161 -31.68 -10.50 -2.57
N VAL A 162 -31.41 -10.59 -3.88
CA VAL A 162 -32.46 -10.54 -4.90
C VAL A 162 -33.02 -11.90 -5.27
N GLY A 163 -32.48 -12.99 -4.69
CA GLY A 163 -32.91 -14.36 -4.96
C GLY A 163 -32.56 -14.82 -6.38
N LEU A 164 -31.36 -14.50 -6.85
CA LEU A 164 -30.70 -15.07 -8.02
C LEU A 164 -29.69 -16.14 -7.59
N SER A 165 -29.56 -17.20 -8.40
CA SER A 165 -28.44 -18.11 -8.24
C SER A 165 -27.13 -17.42 -8.61
N SER A 166 -26.06 -17.70 -7.89
CA SER A 166 -24.73 -17.16 -8.18
C SER A 166 -23.69 -18.26 -8.33
N LEU A 167 -22.78 -18.06 -9.26
CA LEU A 167 -21.57 -18.84 -9.41
C LEU A 167 -20.38 -17.91 -9.21
N MET A 168 -19.71 -18.03 -8.07
CA MET A 168 -18.58 -17.18 -7.75
C MET A 168 -17.35 -17.57 -8.55
N ILE A 169 -16.65 -16.59 -9.11
CA ILE A 169 -15.37 -16.78 -9.78
C ILE A 169 -14.31 -16.99 -8.71
N LEU A 170 -13.81 -18.20 -8.56
CA LEU A 170 -12.74 -18.57 -7.63
C LEU A 170 -11.37 -18.35 -8.26
N SER A 171 -10.37 -18.02 -7.45
CA SER A 171 -8.98 -17.92 -7.90
C SER A 171 -8.38 -19.31 -8.09
N GLY A 172 -7.66 -19.50 -9.19
CA GLY A 172 -6.77 -20.63 -9.37
C GLY A 172 -5.50 -20.51 -8.52
N ASP A 173 -4.82 -21.63 -8.33
CA ASP A 173 -3.57 -21.69 -7.57
C ASP A 173 -2.50 -20.80 -8.20
N GLU A 174 -2.46 -20.71 -9.52
CA GLU A 174 -1.53 -19.88 -10.30
C GLU A 174 -1.62 -18.41 -9.95
N CYS A 175 -2.82 -17.89 -9.66
CA CYS A 175 -3.00 -16.48 -9.27
C CYS A 175 -2.51 -16.22 -7.85
N ILE A 176 -2.66 -17.18 -6.95
CA ILE A 176 -2.20 -17.08 -5.57
C ILE A 176 -0.68 -17.17 -5.54
N GLU A 177 -0.08 -18.09 -6.29
CA GLU A 177 1.38 -18.21 -6.40
C GLU A 177 2.02 -16.96 -7.00
N ALA A 178 1.42 -16.39 -8.05
CA ALA A 178 1.86 -15.12 -8.62
C ALA A 178 1.79 -13.97 -7.58
N ALA A 179 0.77 -13.95 -6.74
CA ALA A 179 0.68 -12.96 -5.66
C ALA A 179 1.76 -13.18 -4.57
N PHE A 180 2.13 -14.42 -4.27
CA PHE A 180 3.26 -14.71 -3.38
C PHE A 180 4.59 -14.23 -3.97
N ASP A 181 4.84 -14.49 -5.25
CA ASP A 181 6.06 -14.05 -5.92
C ASP A 181 6.17 -12.52 -5.93
N GLN A 182 5.08 -11.81 -6.23
CA GLN A 182 5.03 -10.35 -6.12
C GLN A 182 5.27 -9.87 -4.69
N ALA A 183 4.74 -10.58 -3.67
CA ALA A 183 4.95 -10.24 -2.27
C ALA A 183 6.43 -10.37 -1.86
N ILE A 184 7.12 -11.40 -2.35
CA ILE A 184 8.55 -11.58 -2.10
C ILE A 184 9.37 -10.46 -2.74
N GLU A 185 9.12 -10.15 -4.01
CA GLU A 185 9.82 -9.06 -4.69
C GLU A 185 9.61 -7.73 -3.97
N MET A 186 8.38 -7.44 -3.58
CA MET A 186 8.03 -6.23 -2.84
C MET A 186 8.70 -6.20 -1.46
N SER A 187 8.66 -7.30 -0.70
CA SER A 187 9.33 -7.42 0.61
C SER A 187 10.84 -7.18 0.50
N ARG A 188 11.50 -7.73 -0.53
CA ARG A 188 12.92 -7.49 -0.81
C ARG A 188 13.22 -6.02 -1.09
N GLY A 189 12.42 -5.38 -1.92
CA GLY A 189 12.52 -3.95 -2.22
C GLY A 189 12.40 -3.08 -0.96
N TYR A 190 11.38 -3.33 -0.15
CA TYR A 190 11.17 -2.63 1.12
C TYR A 190 12.27 -2.91 2.15
N ALA A 191 12.76 -4.14 2.24
CA ALA A 191 13.88 -4.49 3.13
C ALA A 191 15.13 -3.70 2.76
N TYR A 192 15.47 -3.63 1.46
CA TYR A 192 16.59 -2.85 0.96
C TYR A 192 16.45 -1.35 1.26
N MET A 193 15.27 -0.76 1.02
CA MET A 193 15.01 0.64 1.33
C MET A 193 15.09 0.92 2.83
N ARG A 194 14.58 0.01 3.67
CA ARG A 194 14.64 0.10 5.14
C ARG A 194 16.08 0.06 5.63
N GLU A 195 16.89 -0.86 5.10
CA GLU A 195 18.30 -0.98 5.45
C GLU A 195 19.08 0.30 5.09
N ARG A 196 18.88 0.84 3.88
CA ARG A 196 19.47 2.11 3.48
C ARG A 196 19.04 3.26 4.38
N LYS A 197 17.74 3.35 4.70
CA LYS A 197 17.22 4.37 5.62
C LYS A 197 17.89 4.26 6.99
N MET A 198 17.97 3.06 7.56
CA MET A 198 18.64 2.81 8.84
C MET A 198 20.13 3.18 8.80
N ALA A 199 20.82 2.87 7.70
CA ALA A 199 22.22 3.26 7.52
C ALA A 199 22.37 4.79 7.50
N TYR A 200 21.56 5.50 6.74
CA TYR A 200 21.57 6.97 6.71
C TYR A 200 21.24 7.58 8.06
N GLU A 201 20.19 7.11 8.73
CA GLU A 201 19.85 7.58 10.08
C GLU A 201 20.99 7.34 11.07
N SER A 202 21.68 6.20 10.98
CA SER A 202 22.84 5.85 11.80
C SER A 202 24.02 6.81 11.56
N ILE A 203 24.27 7.18 10.29
CA ILE A 203 25.29 8.18 9.94
C ILE A 203 24.93 9.55 10.53
N PHE A 204 23.70 10.01 10.31
CA PHE A 204 23.23 11.30 10.83
C PHE A 204 23.22 11.35 12.37
N ARG A 205 22.93 10.25 13.04
CA ARG A 205 23.03 10.17 14.52
C ARG A 205 24.46 10.32 15.02
N ARG A 206 25.46 9.87 14.26
CA ARG A 206 26.89 9.99 14.61
C ARG A 206 27.46 11.36 14.26
N GLU A 207 26.83 12.11 13.34
CA GLU A 207 27.25 13.47 13.00
C GLU A 207 27.20 14.35 14.26
N LYS A 208 28.26 15.13 14.51
CA LYS A 208 28.37 16.02 15.68
C LYS A 208 27.52 17.28 15.53
N ALA A 209 27.35 17.74 14.30
CA ALA A 209 26.50 18.88 14.00
C ALA A 209 25.01 18.53 14.04
N GLY A 210 24.18 19.49 14.36
CA GLY A 210 22.76 19.42 14.16
C GLY A 210 22.44 19.45 12.66
N ILE A 211 21.53 18.60 12.20
CA ILE A 211 21.05 18.60 10.81
C ILE A 211 19.54 18.81 10.82
N LEU A 212 19.08 19.75 10.03
CA LEU A 212 17.67 20.08 9.85
C LEU A 212 17.37 20.19 8.36
N LEU A 213 16.34 19.48 7.91
CA LEU A 213 15.75 19.64 6.58
C LEU A 213 14.31 20.13 6.75
N LEU A 214 13.96 21.14 5.98
CA LEU A 214 12.62 21.70 5.93
C LEU A 214 12.07 21.61 4.51
N TYR A 215 10.78 21.34 4.40
CA TYR A 215 10.03 21.58 3.17
C TYR A 215 9.98 23.09 2.85
N GLU A 216 9.64 23.45 1.62
CA GLU A 216 9.45 24.87 1.25
C GLU A 216 8.37 25.58 2.08
N ASN A 217 7.37 24.86 2.58
CA ASN A 217 6.35 25.39 3.49
C ASN A 217 6.83 25.54 4.96
N GLY A 218 8.09 25.22 5.23
CA GLY A 218 8.68 25.32 6.57
C GLY A 218 8.36 24.16 7.51
N GLU A 219 7.68 23.12 7.07
CA GLU A 219 7.51 21.90 7.86
C GLU A 219 8.81 21.09 7.93
N ILE A 220 9.02 20.42 9.07
CA ILE A 220 10.24 19.63 9.27
C ILE A 220 10.12 18.33 8.51
N TYR A 221 10.96 18.14 7.50
CA TYR A 221 11.13 16.84 6.83
C TYR A 221 12.00 15.91 7.65
N PHE A 222 13.11 16.42 8.19
CA PHE A 222 14.06 15.64 9.00
C PHE A 222 14.81 16.52 10.00
N SER A 223 15.08 15.93 11.18
CA SER A 223 16.01 16.50 12.16
C SER A 223 16.74 15.38 12.89
N ASN A 224 18.05 15.53 13.14
CA ASN A 224 18.80 14.56 13.94
C ASN A 224 18.63 14.76 15.46
N GLY A 225 17.53 15.37 15.86
CA GLY A 225 17.05 15.43 17.24
C GLY A 225 17.67 16.55 18.08
N PRO A 226 18.13 16.25 19.33
CA PRO A 226 18.47 17.27 20.31
C PRO A 226 19.66 18.16 19.95
N LYS A 227 20.39 17.83 18.89
CA LYS A 227 21.48 18.64 18.33
C LYS A 227 21.00 19.90 17.62
N VAL A 228 19.70 20.01 17.35
CA VAL A 228 19.07 21.20 16.80
C VAL A 228 18.06 21.72 17.82
N PRO A 229 18.42 22.72 18.64
CA PRO A 229 17.51 23.29 19.64
C PRO A 229 16.26 23.87 19.00
N LYS A 230 15.12 23.79 19.70
CA LYS A 230 13.81 24.24 19.17
C LYS A 230 13.84 25.72 18.76
N GLU A 231 14.55 26.56 19.52
CA GLU A 231 14.70 27.98 19.23
C GLU A 231 15.44 28.24 17.91
N VAL A 232 16.44 27.39 17.60
CA VAL A 232 17.16 27.43 16.32
C VAL A 232 16.27 26.97 15.19
N GLN A 233 15.49 25.91 15.40
CA GLN A 233 14.50 25.43 14.41
C GLN A 233 13.48 26.50 14.05
N GLU A 234 12.91 27.19 15.05
CA GLU A 234 11.94 28.26 14.84
C GLU A 234 12.56 29.48 14.10
N LEU A 235 13.79 29.83 14.44
CA LEU A 235 14.52 30.90 13.77
C LEU A 235 14.74 30.57 12.29
N LEU A 236 15.19 29.37 12.00
CA LEU A 236 15.44 28.92 10.62
C LEU A 236 14.16 28.83 9.80
N ARG A 237 13.06 28.35 10.38
CA ARG A 237 11.74 28.35 9.73
C ARG A 237 11.29 29.75 9.32
N LYS A 238 11.47 30.76 10.20
CA LYS A 238 11.11 32.16 9.92
C LYS A 238 12.00 32.82 8.87
N SER A 239 13.22 32.35 8.72
CA SER A 239 14.18 32.88 7.75
C SER A 239 14.23 32.08 6.43
N LEU A 240 13.32 31.13 6.24
CA LEU A 240 13.32 30.24 5.09
C LEU A 240 13.17 31.01 3.77
N ASP A 241 12.23 31.95 3.71
CA ASP A 241 11.97 32.78 2.51
C ASP A 241 13.16 33.64 2.10
N SER A 242 14.10 33.88 3.04
CA SER A 242 15.32 34.67 2.82
C SER A 242 16.55 33.80 2.55
N LEU A 243 16.42 32.50 2.41
CA LEU A 243 17.53 31.60 2.08
C LEU A 243 17.88 31.71 0.60
N PRO A 244 19.09 32.26 0.27
CA PRO A 244 19.52 32.41 -1.12
C PRO A 244 19.74 31.06 -1.79
N ASP A 245 19.60 30.98 -3.11
CA ASP A 245 19.86 29.74 -3.88
C ASP A 245 21.34 29.30 -3.78
N GLU A 246 22.25 30.24 -3.64
CA GLU A 246 23.69 30.03 -3.40
C GLU A 246 24.03 29.53 -1.98
N GLY A 247 23.04 29.55 -1.08
CA GLY A 247 23.19 29.17 0.31
C GLY A 247 23.70 30.28 1.23
N ILE A 248 23.81 29.95 2.51
CA ILE A 248 24.33 30.88 3.55
C ILE A 248 25.34 30.18 4.44
N LYS A 249 26.32 30.91 4.90
CA LYS A 249 27.17 30.53 6.03
C LYS A 249 27.27 31.69 7.01
N LYS A 250 26.75 31.52 8.23
CA LYS A 250 26.73 32.60 9.24
C LYS A 250 26.88 32.07 10.66
N ILE A 251 27.30 32.94 11.55
CA ILE A 251 27.27 32.68 13.00
C ILE A 251 26.06 33.45 13.56
N GLN A 252 25.22 32.76 14.27
CA GLN A 252 24.00 33.28 14.85
C GLN A 252 23.96 33.06 16.36
N ALA A 253 23.76 34.13 17.11
CA ALA A 253 23.51 34.02 18.53
C ALA A 253 22.05 33.67 18.78
N VAL A 254 21.82 32.62 19.58
CA VAL A 254 20.49 32.21 20.06
C VAL A 254 20.60 32.04 21.57
N LYS A 255 19.93 32.91 22.33
CA LYS A 255 20.12 33.03 23.78
C LYS A 255 21.60 33.32 24.11
N ASN A 256 22.23 32.47 24.92
CA ASN A 256 23.64 32.64 25.34
C ASN A 256 24.60 31.71 24.58
N THR A 257 24.18 31.17 23.44
CA THR A 257 24.98 30.22 22.66
C THR A 257 25.12 30.73 21.22
N PHE A 258 26.31 30.58 20.66
CA PHE A 258 26.58 30.88 19.27
C PHE A 258 26.54 29.61 18.43
N TYR A 259 25.85 29.70 17.32
CA TYR A 259 25.74 28.60 16.36
C TYR A 259 26.30 29.00 15.01
N GLU A 260 27.22 28.23 14.48
CA GLU A 260 27.59 28.27 13.08
C GLU A 260 26.53 27.55 12.28
N ILE A 261 25.90 28.24 11.35
CA ILE A 261 24.81 27.74 10.52
C ILE A 261 25.27 27.79 9.06
N ASP A 262 25.26 26.62 8.42
CA ASP A 262 25.50 26.46 6.99
C ASP A 262 24.19 25.96 6.38
N GLY A 263 23.61 26.74 5.48
CA GLY A 263 22.29 26.47 4.90
C GLY A 263 22.31 26.54 3.38
N SER A 264 21.62 25.60 2.73
CA SER A 264 21.51 25.55 1.25
C SER A 264 20.21 24.86 0.82
N TRP A 265 19.79 25.09 -0.41
CA TRP A 265 18.74 24.32 -1.04
C TRP A 265 19.29 23.02 -1.63
N ILE A 266 18.58 21.92 -1.43
CA ILE A 266 18.85 20.64 -2.07
C ILE A 266 17.64 20.19 -2.88
N GLN A 267 17.85 19.64 -4.08
CA GLN A 267 16.80 19.19 -4.95
C GLN A 267 16.36 17.77 -4.56
N GLY A 268 15.05 17.56 -4.42
CA GLY A 268 14.40 16.24 -4.26
C GLY A 268 13.48 15.92 -5.44
N GLU A 269 12.86 14.75 -5.41
CA GLU A 269 11.90 14.32 -6.47
C GLU A 269 10.63 15.18 -6.51
N ASN A 270 10.12 15.59 -5.34
CA ASN A 270 8.84 16.29 -5.20
C ASN A 270 9.01 17.78 -4.84
N GLY A 271 10.14 18.37 -5.16
CA GLY A 271 10.46 19.75 -4.81
C GLY A 271 11.84 19.89 -4.17
N ARG A 272 12.14 21.05 -3.68
CA ARG A 272 13.41 21.30 -2.99
C ARG A 272 13.23 21.35 -1.48
N TYR A 273 14.31 21.09 -0.79
CA TYR A 273 14.37 21.11 0.67
C TYR A 273 15.43 22.11 1.11
N ALA A 274 15.13 22.89 2.15
CA ALA A 274 16.16 23.68 2.82
C ALA A 274 16.93 22.78 3.78
N TYR A 275 18.22 22.63 3.53
CA TYR A 275 19.16 21.90 4.37
C TYR A 275 19.92 22.88 5.26
N PHE A 276 20.02 22.57 6.53
CA PHE A 276 20.84 23.33 7.49
C PHE A 276 21.73 22.39 8.29
N ARG A 277 23.02 22.74 8.34
CA ARG A 277 24.00 22.19 9.25
C ARG A 277 24.26 23.17 10.34
N ILE A 278 24.13 22.79 11.60
CA ILE A 278 24.15 23.63 12.77
C ILE A 278 25.20 23.10 13.74
N GLN A 279 26.18 23.93 14.11
CA GLN A 279 27.24 23.55 15.03
C GLN A 279 27.38 24.59 16.14
N GLU A 280 27.33 24.14 17.39
CA GLU A 280 27.58 25.00 18.54
C GLU A 280 29.05 25.45 18.56
N GLN A 281 29.25 26.74 18.66
CA GLN A 281 30.57 27.39 18.78
C GLN A 281 30.86 27.67 20.25
N LYS A 282 31.90 27.04 20.81
CA LYS A 282 32.45 27.42 22.11
C LYS A 282 33.33 28.63 21.93
N ILE A 283 32.86 29.84 22.31
CA ILE A 283 33.70 31.00 22.37
C ILE A 283 34.60 30.89 23.61
N ALA A 284 35.88 30.70 23.39
CA ALA A 284 36.87 30.84 24.45
C ALA A 284 36.91 32.34 24.86
N VAL A 285 36.29 32.69 25.98
CA VAL A 285 36.49 34.02 26.59
C VAL A 285 37.93 34.07 27.09
N GLN A 286 38.80 34.72 26.34
CA GLN A 286 40.09 35.09 26.86
C GLN A 286 39.85 36.12 27.97
N THR A 287 39.85 35.70 29.22
CA THR A 287 39.98 36.60 30.37
C THR A 287 41.39 37.13 30.34
N GLY A 288 41.54 38.32 29.71
CA GLY A 288 42.76 39.10 29.82
C GLY A 288 42.95 39.51 31.27
N ARG A 289 43.83 38.82 31.98
CA ARG A 289 44.42 39.37 33.19
C ARG A 289 45.40 40.47 32.73
N GLN A 290 44.99 41.71 32.86
CA GLN A 290 45.95 42.80 32.97
C GLN A 290 46.58 42.68 34.35
N GLY A 291 47.89 42.42 34.38
CA GLY A 291 48.76 42.59 35.51
C GLY A 291 49.39 44.00 35.51
#